data_201de12bdfbac8a293dbb6301ec2ad95
#
_entry.id   201de12bdfbac8a293dbb6301ec2ad95
#
_cell.length_a   1.000
_cell.length_b   1.000
_cell.length_c   1.000
_cell.angle_alpha   90.00
_cell.angle_beta   90.00
_cell.angle_gamma   90.00
#
_symmetry.space_group_name_H-M   'P 1'
#
loop_
_entity.id
_entity.type
_entity.pdbx_description
1 polymer ?
#
loop_
_entity_poly.entity_id
_entity_poly.type
_entity_poly.pdbx_seq_one_letter_code
_entity_poly.pdbx_strand_id
1 'polypeptide(L)'
;MENLLEMQKNVKAITRKYEEDLIKLNVEVWKDIDGYDNYAVSTFGKVKNTKTGRILKAGNDKYGYLQINLYYDGVMKTHKIHRLVCCTFIDNPDNKECVDHKNNDRTNNDISNLRFATANENQQNRKLSNNNTSKVKGVSFNKKAKKWHAHIQIDGININIGYYDNLEDAKTARVNRANEAFGEYTNACEKL
;
A
#
# COMPACT_ATOMS: atom_id res chain seq x y z
N MET A 1 -37.84 -14.50 11.53
CA MET A 1 -36.40 -14.29 11.82
C MET A 1 -35.55 -14.20 10.54
N GLU A 2 -35.77 -15.05 9.53
CA GLU A 2 -35.08 -14.98 8.23
C GLU A 2 -35.18 -13.61 7.54
N ASN A 3 -36.39 -13.02 7.53
CA ASN A 3 -36.61 -11.71 6.86
C ASN A 3 -35.84 -10.56 7.49
N LEU A 4 -35.67 -10.52 8.82
CA LEU A 4 -34.90 -9.47 9.50
C LEU A 4 -33.40 -9.58 9.20
N LEU A 5 -32.88 -10.80 9.16
CA LEU A 5 -31.45 -11.03 8.84
C LEU A 5 -31.12 -10.66 7.39
N GLU A 6 -32.04 -10.95 6.47
CA GLU A 6 -31.90 -10.57 5.07
C GLU A 6 -32.00 -9.06 4.86
N MET A 7 -32.91 -8.38 5.55
CA MET A 7 -32.97 -6.92 5.55
C MET A 7 -31.68 -6.29 6.10
N GLN A 8 -31.12 -6.83 7.18
CA GLN A 8 -29.84 -6.34 7.73
C GLN A 8 -28.68 -6.52 6.74
N LYS A 9 -28.62 -7.65 6.02
CA LYS A 9 -27.62 -7.88 4.96
C LYS A 9 -27.77 -6.88 3.82
N ASN A 10 -29.00 -6.63 3.39
CA ASN A 10 -29.28 -5.68 2.32
C ASN A 10 -28.90 -4.25 2.70
N VAL A 11 -29.23 -3.80 3.93
CA VAL A 11 -28.84 -2.49 4.44
C VAL A 11 -27.31 -2.36 4.47
N LYS A 12 -26.59 -3.37 4.99
CA LYS A 12 -25.12 -3.37 4.99
C LYS A 12 -24.53 -3.27 3.58
N ALA A 13 -25.08 -4.01 2.62
CA ALA A 13 -24.62 -3.98 1.22
C ALA A 13 -24.85 -2.61 0.57
N ILE A 14 -26.00 -1.98 0.80
CA ILE A 14 -26.31 -0.64 0.29
C ILE A 14 -25.38 0.40 0.91
N THR A 15 -25.18 0.36 2.24
CA THR A 15 -24.29 1.27 2.96
C THR A 15 -22.86 1.14 2.43
N ARG A 16 -22.37 -0.09 2.25
CA ARG A 16 -21.03 -0.35 1.70
C ARG A 16 -20.87 0.23 0.30
N LYS A 17 -21.84 -0.03 -0.59
CA LYS A 17 -21.81 0.52 -1.95
C LYS A 17 -21.77 2.05 -1.97
N TYR A 18 -22.58 2.69 -1.13
CA TYR A 18 -22.60 4.15 -0.99
C TYR A 18 -21.24 4.71 -0.53
N GLU A 19 -20.62 4.07 0.45
CA GLU A 19 -19.27 4.45 0.92
C GLU A 19 -18.21 4.29 -0.18
N GLU A 20 -18.24 3.18 -0.92
CA GLU A 20 -17.35 2.94 -2.07
C GLU A 20 -17.50 4.04 -3.14
N ASP A 21 -18.73 4.47 -3.42
CA ASP A 21 -19.00 5.55 -4.39
C ASP A 21 -18.50 6.91 -3.87
N LEU A 22 -18.66 7.21 -2.59
CA LEU A 22 -18.06 8.42 -1.98
C LEU A 22 -16.54 8.41 -2.06
N ILE A 23 -15.90 7.26 -1.80
CA ILE A 23 -14.45 7.11 -1.91
C ILE A 23 -13.97 7.34 -3.35
N LYS A 24 -14.67 6.79 -4.35
CA LYS A 24 -14.38 7.04 -5.78
C LYS A 24 -14.50 8.51 -6.15
N LEU A 25 -15.43 9.22 -5.53
CA LEU A 25 -15.60 10.67 -5.70
C LEU A 25 -14.60 11.50 -4.87
N ASN A 26 -13.63 10.86 -4.22
CA ASN A 26 -12.65 11.50 -3.34
C ASN A 26 -13.27 12.30 -2.19
N VAL A 27 -14.37 11.80 -1.65
CA VAL A 27 -15.04 12.34 -0.46
C VAL A 27 -14.46 11.68 0.78
N GLU A 28 -14.15 12.46 1.82
CA GLU A 28 -13.65 11.93 3.09
C GLU A 28 -14.74 11.14 3.83
N VAL A 29 -14.53 9.85 4.01
CA VAL A 29 -15.43 8.96 4.77
C VAL A 29 -14.76 8.59 6.09
N TRP A 30 -15.55 8.56 7.18
CA TRP A 30 -15.10 8.21 8.51
C TRP A 30 -15.74 6.92 8.99
N LYS A 31 -14.96 6.02 9.58
CA LYS A 31 -15.45 4.80 10.23
C LYS A 31 -14.82 4.61 11.59
N ASP A 32 -15.59 4.01 12.50
CA ASP A 32 -15.09 3.63 13.81
C ASP A 32 -13.96 2.59 13.68
N ILE A 33 -12.98 2.70 14.58
CA ILE A 33 -11.85 1.78 14.62
C ILE A 33 -12.26 0.59 15.48
N ASP A 34 -12.24 -0.61 14.91
CA ASP A 34 -12.57 -1.85 15.61
C ASP A 34 -11.73 -2.00 16.89
N GLY A 35 -12.41 -2.34 18.01
CA GLY A 35 -11.79 -2.41 19.33
C GLY A 35 -11.45 -1.06 19.98
N TYR A 36 -11.91 0.08 19.41
CA TYR A 36 -11.69 1.43 19.94
C TYR A 36 -12.92 2.34 19.80
N ASP A 37 -13.96 2.12 20.59
CA ASP A 37 -15.29 2.75 20.51
C ASP A 37 -15.30 4.29 20.48
N ASN A 38 -14.20 4.93 20.92
CA ASN A 38 -14.11 6.39 21.00
C ASN A 38 -13.26 7.00 19.89
N TYR A 39 -12.89 6.22 18.88
CA TYR A 39 -12.01 6.69 17.80
C TYR A 39 -12.52 6.25 16.43
N ALA A 40 -12.44 7.16 15.49
CA ALA A 40 -12.71 6.88 14.07
C ALA A 40 -11.49 7.28 13.22
N VAL A 41 -11.31 6.55 12.12
CA VAL A 41 -10.29 6.84 11.10
C VAL A 41 -10.99 7.24 9.80
N SER A 42 -10.36 8.16 9.04
CA SER A 42 -10.87 8.56 7.73
C SER A 42 -10.12 7.90 6.58
N THR A 43 -10.75 7.90 5.41
CA THR A 43 -10.14 7.49 4.14
C THR A 43 -8.89 8.29 3.77
N PHE A 44 -8.71 9.49 4.34
CA PHE A 44 -7.53 10.34 4.15
C PHE A 44 -6.45 10.15 5.23
N GLY A 45 -6.60 9.14 6.09
CA GLY A 45 -5.61 8.83 7.14
C GLY A 45 -5.63 9.78 8.32
N LYS A 46 -6.73 10.49 8.57
CA LYS A 46 -6.92 11.24 9.81
C LYS A 46 -7.57 10.36 10.86
N VAL A 47 -7.28 10.61 12.13
CA VAL A 47 -7.91 9.92 13.27
C VAL A 47 -8.53 10.96 14.18
N LYS A 48 -9.78 10.73 14.59
CA LYS A 48 -10.49 11.61 15.53
C LYS A 48 -10.97 10.85 16.76
N ASN A 49 -11.07 11.54 17.88
CA ASN A 49 -11.84 11.07 19.02
C ASN A 49 -13.32 11.40 18.77
N THR A 50 -14.19 10.39 18.76
CA THR A 50 -15.62 10.52 18.40
C THR A 50 -16.42 11.25 19.46
N LYS A 51 -16.03 11.17 20.75
CA LYS A 51 -16.69 11.88 21.86
C LYS A 51 -16.46 13.37 21.84
N THR A 52 -15.24 13.78 21.48
CA THR A 52 -14.84 15.21 21.54
C THR A 52 -14.81 15.86 20.15
N GLY A 53 -14.89 15.10 19.07
CA GLY A 53 -14.73 15.57 17.69
C GLY A 53 -13.29 15.95 17.34
N ARG A 54 -12.34 15.90 18.28
CA ARG A 54 -10.97 16.35 18.08
C ARG A 54 -10.21 15.41 17.13
N ILE A 55 -9.59 15.98 16.09
CA ILE A 55 -8.61 15.28 15.26
C ILE A 55 -7.29 15.17 16.02
N LEU A 56 -6.76 13.97 16.11
CA LEU A 56 -5.55 13.67 16.83
C LEU A 56 -4.32 13.99 15.98
N LYS A 57 -3.27 14.50 16.61
CA LYS A 57 -1.99 14.79 15.96
C LYS A 57 -1.17 13.50 15.83
N ALA A 58 -0.85 13.11 14.61
CA ALA A 58 0.06 12.00 14.32
C ALA A 58 1.52 12.37 14.60
N GLY A 59 2.30 11.40 15.06
CA GLY A 59 3.76 11.48 15.12
C GLY A 59 4.41 10.57 14.09
N ASN A 60 5.69 10.80 13.79
CA ASN A 60 6.48 9.89 12.97
C ASN A 60 7.18 8.84 13.83
N ASP A 61 7.28 7.61 13.32
CA ASP A 61 8.22 6.65 13.88
C ASP A 61 9.63 6.84 13.30
N LYS A 62 10.58 6.05 13.80
CA LYS A 62 11.98 6.08 13.32
C LYS A 62 12.16 5.74 11.83
N TYR A 63 11.15 5.15 11.21
CA TYR A 63 11.15 4.78 9.79
C TYR A 63 10.35 5.75 8.91
N GLY A 64 9.77 6.82 9.48
CA GLY A 64 8.98 7.82 8.78
C GLY A 64 7.51 7.46 8.58
N TYR A 65 7.00 6.41 9.21
CA TYR A 65 5.57 6.11 9.19
C TYR A 65 4.81 6.95 10.20
N LEU A 66 3.64 7.46 9.80
CA LEU A 66 2.74 8.13 10.72
C LEU A 66 2.11 7.14 11.70
N GLN A 67 2.13 7.50 12.98
CA GLN A 67 1.58 6.70 14.08
C GLN A 67 0.77 7.56 15.04
N ILE A 68 -0.13 6.91 15.78
CA ILE A 68 -1.04 7.53 16.72
C ILE A 68 -1.18 6.65 17.97
N ASN A 69 -1.37 7.28 19.12
CA ASN A 69 -1.67 6.58 20.36
C ASN A 69 -3.18 6.56 20.59
N LEU A 70 -3.75 5.39 20.76
CA LEU A 70 -5.14 5.17 21.12
C LEU A 70 -5.22 4.54 22.50
N TYR A 71 -6.28 4.85 23.24
CA TYR A 71 -6.53 4.33 24.57
C TYR A 71 -7.76 3.43 24.55
N TYR A 72 -7.63 2.25 25.11
CA TYR A 72 -8.72 1.33 25.39
C TYR A 72 -8.59 0.86 26.83
N ASP A 73 -9.65 1.06 27.62
CA ASP A 73 -9.71 0.68 29.04
C ASP A 73 -8.48 1.16 29.84
N GLY A 74 -8.10 2.43 29.64
CA GLY A 74 -6.93 3.05 30.30
C GLY A 74 -5.57 2.62 29.74
N VAL A 75 -5.52 1.65 28.85
CA VAL A 75 -4.27 1.15 28.24
C VAL A 75 -3.99 1.87 26.93
N MET A 76 -2.80 2.46 26.83
CA MET A 76 -2.34 3.11 25.61
C MET A 76 -1.67 2.12 24.67
N LYS A 77 -2.06 2.12 23.38
CA LYS A 77 -1.37 1.39 22.32
C LYS A 77 -1.06 2.31 21.15
N THR A 78 0.12 2.15 20.59
CA THR A 78 0.56 2.90 19.40
C THR A 78 0.18 2.13 18.14
N HIS A 79 -0.50 2.80 17.21
CA HIS A 79 -0.94 2.24 15.94
C HIS A 79 -0.35 2.99 14.77
N LYS A 80 -0.01 2.27 13.70
CA LYS A 80 0.34 2.86 12.41
C LYS A 80 -0.93 3.29 11.69
N ILE A 81 -0.98 4.53 11.20
CA ILE A 81 -2.19 5.08 10.57
C ILE A 81 -2.56 4.30 9.30
N HIS A 82 -1.59 3.98 8.43
CA HIS A 82 -1.85 3.16 7.25
C HIS A 82 -2.51 1.81 7.57
N ARG A 83 -2.15 1.19 8.70
CA ARG A 83 -2.79 -0.07 9.11
C ARG A 83 -4.22 0.15 9.58
N LEU A 84 -4.48 1.23 10.33
CA LEU A 84 -5.85 1.59 10.74
C LEU A 84 -6.74 1.80 9.50
N VAL A 85 -6.26 2.58 8.52
CA VAL A 85 -7.01 2.81 7.27
C VAL A 85 -7.27 1.50 6.53
N CYS A 86 -6.24 0.69 6.28
CA CYS A 86 -6.41 -0.57 5.56
C CYS A 86 -7.35 -1.53 6.27
N CYS A 87 -7.18 -1.76 7.58
CA CYS A 87 -8.01 -2.68 8.34
C CYS A 87 -9.48 -2.25 8.43
N THR A 88 -9.73 -0.92 8.34
CA THR A 88 -11.09 -0.37 8.45
C THR A 88 -11.82 -0.31 7.10
N PHE A 89 -11.10 -0.11 5.99
CA PHE A 89 -11.73 0.21 4.70
C PHE A 89 -11.45 -0.79 3.58
N ILE A 90 -10.40 -1.59 3.67
CA ILE A 90 -9.96 -2.48 2.59
C ILE A 90 -10.13 -3.93 3.02
N ASP A 91 -10.82 -4.73 2.21
CA ASP A 91 -10.91 -6.16 2.45
C ASP A 91 -9.56 -6.84 2.24
N ASN A 92 -9.28 -7.84 3.08
CA ASN A 92 -8.04 -8.63 3.01
C ASN A 92 -8.36 -10.13 3.03
N PRO A 93 -9.03 -10.65 1.98
CA PRO A 93 -9.45 -12.05 1.95
C PRO A 93 -8.27 -13.04 1.98
N ASP A 94 -7.12 -12.63 1.45
CA ASP A 94 -5.90 -13.44 1.41
C ASP A 94 -5.06 -13.32 2.70
N ASN A 95 -5.52 -12.59 3.72
CA ASN A 95 -4.81 -12.33 4.97
C ASN A 95 -3.37 -11.84 4.77
N LYS A 96 -3.13 -10.96 3.78
CA LYS A 96 -1.82 -10.37 3.53
C LYS A 96 -1.36 -9.54 4.73
N GLU A 97 -0.14 -9.77 5.17
CA GLU A 97 0.39 -9.25 6.44
C GLU A 97 0.89 -7.81 6.38
N CYS A 98 1.36 -7.37 5.20
CA CYS A 98 1.91 -6.04 5.00
C CYS A 98 0.88 -5.06 4.46
N VAL A 99 1.11 -3.77 4.71
CA VAL A 99 0.47 -2.67 4.01
C VAL A 99 1.53 -1.95 3.19
N ASP A 100 1.25 -1.79 1.90
CA ASP A 100 2.12 -1.11 0.95
C ASP A 100 1.57 0.29 0.61
N HIS A 101 2.48 1.27 0.53
CA HIS A 101 2.22 2.61 -0.01
C HIS A 101 2.57 2.62 -1.49
N LYS A 102 1.58 2.64 -2.37
CA LYS A 102 1.76 2.53 -3.84
C LYS A 102 2.79 3.54 -4.40
N ASN A 103 2.80 4.76 -3.86
CA ASN A 103 3.74 5.83 -4.25
C ASN A 103 5.05 5.85 -3.42
N ASN A 104 5.23 4.90 -2.49
CA ASN A 104 6.35 4.84 -1.55
C ASN A 104 6.49 6.07 -0.62
N ASP A 105 5.45 6.88 -0.45
CA ASP A 105 5.38 7.93 0.57
C ASP A 105 4.69 7.40 1.83
N ARG A 106 5.48 7.16 2.87
CA ARG A 106 5.02 6.59 4.15
C ARG A 106 4.14 7.53 4.96
N THR A 107 4.04 8.78 4.56
CA THR A 107 3.19 9.80 5.20
C THR A 107 1.85 9.96 4.51
N ASN A 108 1.74 9.53 3.24
CA ASN A 108 0.50 9.56 2.47
C ASN A 108 -0.36 8.33 2.78
N ASN A 109 -1.21 8.46 3.80
CA ASN A 109 -2.11 7.39 4.25
C ASN A 109 -3.52 7.47 3.65
N ASP A 110 -3.67 8.15 2.52
CA ASP A 110 -4.89 8.11 1.74
C ASP A 110 -5.21 6.68 1.27
N ILE A 111 -6.46 6.26 1.36
CA ILE A 111 -6.90 4.91 0.99
C ILE A 111 -6.53 4.56 -0.45
N SER A 112 -6.58 5.53 -1.37
CA SER A 112 -6.23 5.33 -2.79
C SER A 112 -4.77 4.95 -2.98
N ASN A 113 -3.90 5.37 -2.04
CA ASN A 113 -2.47 5.09 -2.03
C ASN A 113 -2.09 3.81 -1.28
N LEU A 114 -3.02 3.18 -0.56
CA LEU A 114 -2.75 2.01 0.27
C LEU A 114 -3.28 0.73 -0.37
N ARG A 115 -2.66 -0.40 -0.03
CA ARG A 115 -3.14 -1.74 -0.33
C ARG A 115 -2.52 -2.75 0.63
N PHE A 116 -3.20 -3.88 0.85
CA PHE A 116 -2.58 -5.03 1.47
C PHE A 116 -1.60 -5.70 0.51
N ALA A 117 -0.50 -6.21 1.03
CA ALA A 117 0.55 -6.87 0.28
C ALA A 117 1.19 -7.99 1.10
N THR A 118 1.71 -9.00 0.42
CA THR A 118 2.70 -9.92 1.03
C THR A 118 4.06 -9.22 1.17
N ALA A 119 4.98 -9.80 1.93
CA ALA A 119 6.33 -9.27 2.05
C ALA A 119 7.04 -9.18 0.68
N ASN A 120 6.83 -10.18 -0.21
CA ASN A 120 7.37 -10.20 -1.56
C ASN A 120 6.80 -9.07 -2.43
N GLU A 121 5.47 -8.92 -2.46
CA GLU A 121 4.79 -7.85 -3.22
C GLU A 121 5.25 -6.47 -2.76
N ASN A 122 5.35 -6.25 -1.44
CA ASN A 122 5.83 -5.00 -0.87
C ASN A 122 7.30 -4.73 -1.24
N GLN A 123 8.14 -5.78 -1.31
CA GLN A 123 9.52 -5.64 -1.76
C GLN A 123 9.62 -5.25 -3.24
N GLN A 124 8.70 -5.69 -4.10
CA GLN A 124 8.68 -5.30 -5.51
C GLN A 124 8.42 -3.80 -5.69
N ASN A 125 7.59 -3.19 -4.83
CA ASN A 125 7.35 -1.75 -4.87
C ASN A 125 8.48 -0.88 -4.27
N ARG A 126 9.59 -1.44 -3.76
CA ARG A 126 10.68 -0.64 -3.16
C ARG A 126 11.26 0.36 -4.16
N LYS A 127 11.58 1.56 -3.67
CA LYS A 127 12.28 2.60 -4.43
C LYS A 127 13.62 2.08 -4.97
N LEU A 128 14.05 2.69 -6.07
CA LEU A 128 15.39 2.49 -6.60
C LEU A 128 16.45 2.80 -5.53
N SER A 129 17.48 1.95 -5.44
CA SER A 129 18.62 2.21 -4.54
C SER A 129 19.39 3.45 -5.00
N ASN A 130 19.81 4.28 -4.06
CA ASN A 130 20.64 5.46 -4.36
C ASN A 130 21.96 5.09 -5.04
N ASN A 131 22.47 3.88 -4.82
CA ASN A 131 23.72 3.36 -5.42
C ASN A 131 23.50 2.78 -6.83
N ASN A 132 22.28 2.82 -7.37
CA ASN A 132 22.01 2.33 -8.71
C ASN A 132 22.55 3.31 -9.75
N THR A 133 23.57 2.89 -10.49
CA THR A 133 24.27 3.72 -11.49
C THR A 133 23.53 3.85 -12.81
N SER A 134 22.73 2.83 -13.19
CA SER A 134 21.94 2.85 -14.43
C SER A 134 20.70 3.74 -14.34
N LYS A 135 20.26 4.11 -13.10
CA LYS A 135 18.97 4.73 -12.81
C LYS A 135 17.75 3.88 -13.24
N VAL A 136 17.98 2.62 -13.57
CA VAL A 136 16.93 1.65 -13.91
C VAL A 136 17.01 0.46 -12.96
N LYS A 137 15.87 0.07 -12.37
CA LYS A 137 15.80 -1.06 -11.46
C LYS A 137 16.09 -2.37 -12.20
N GLY A 138 16.97 -3.23 -11.63
CA GLY A 138 17.34 -4.51 -12.24
C GLY A 138 18.15 -4.41 -13.55
N VAL A 139 18.72 -3.23 -13.85
CA VAL A 139 19.61 -3.05 -14.99
C VAL A 139 20.97 -2.54 -14.52
N SER A 140 22.04 -3.14 -15.02
CA SER A 140 23.42 -2.77 -14.71
C SER A 140 24.33 -2.94 -15.93
N PHE A 141 25.41 -2.14 -16.03
CA PHE A 141 26.37 -2.32 -17.12
C PHE A 141 27.40 -3.40 -16.78
N ASN A 142 27.44 -4.44 -17.59
CA ASN A 142 28.43 -5.51 -17.47
C ASN A 142 29.71 -5.11 -18.21
N LYS A 143 30.75 -4.78 -17.45
CA LYS A 143 32.03 -4.31 -18.01
C LYS A 143 32.75 -5.37 -18.84
N LYS A 144 32.61 -6.67 -18.52
CA LYS A 144 33.25 -7.76 -19.26
C LYS A 144 32.59 -7.99 -20.62
N ALA A 145 31.26 -8.03 -20.62
CA ALA A 145 30.48 -8.19 -21.84
C ALA A 145 30.34 -6.90 -22.65
N LYS A 146 30.66 -5.74 -22.06
CA LYS A 146 30.45 -4.39 -22.62
C LYS A 146 28.98 -4.16 -23.02
N LYS A 147 28.03 -4.74 -22.27
CA LYS A 147 26.60 -4.68 -22.53
C LYS A 147 25.81 -4.35 -21.28
N TRP A 148 24.59 -3.85 -21.44
CA TRP A 148 23.64 -3.66 -20.36
C TRP A 148 22.98 -5.01 -20.04
N HIS A 149 23.04 -5.40 -18.78
CA HIS A 149 22.45 -6.63 -18.27
C HIS A 149 21.15 -6.29 -17.55
N ALA A 150 20.03 -6.88 -18.01
CA ALA A 150 18.72 -6.80 -17.36
C ALA A 150 18.44 -8.11 -16.61
N HIS A 151 17.99 -8.00 -15.37
CA HIS A 151 17.60 -9.12 -14.52
C HIS A 151 16.42 -8.76 -13.63
N ILE A 152 15.73 -9.76 -13.11
CA ILE A 152 14.60 -9.62 -12.20
C ILE A 152 14.65 -10.72 -11.14
N GLN A 153 14.24 -10.40 -9.92
CA GLN A 153 14.04 -11.42 -8.88
C GLN A 153 12.55 -11.67 -8.71
N ILE A 154 12.12 -12.93 -8.85
CA ILE A 154 10.75 -13.39 -8.65
C ILE A 154 10.81 -14.54 -7.64
N ASP A 155 10.08 -14.45 -6.55
CA ASP A 155 10.03 -15.45 -5.46
C ASP A 155 11.42 -15.90 -4.96
N GLY A 156 12.32 -14.93 -4.81
CA GLY A 156 13.70 -15.18 -4.37
C GLY A 156 14.64 -15.68 -5.48
N ILE A 157 14.14 -16.03 -6.66
CA ILE A 157 14.91 -16.54 -7.79
C ILE A 157 15.34 -15.38 -8.70
N ASN A 158 16.64 -15.26 -8.96
CA ASN A 158 17.16 -14.30 -9.92
C ASN A 158 17.02 -14.85 -11.34
N ILE A 159 16.27 -14.15 -12.18
CA ILE A 159 16.04 -14.48 -13.59
C ILE A 159 16.84 -13.52 -14.45
N ASN A 160 17.68 -14.05 -15.32
CA ASN A 160 18.38 -13.30 -16.35
C ASN A 160 17.39 -12.99 -17.49
N ILE A 161 17.17 -11.70 -17.79
CA ILE A 161 16.32 -11.27 -18.90
C ILE A 161 17.14 -11.19 -20.19
N GLY A 162 18.35 -10.66 -20.11
CA GLY A 162 19.23 -10.57 -21.27
C GLY A 162 20.33 -9.53 -21.16
N TYR A 163 21.14 -9.48 -22.24
CA TYR A 163 22.20 -8.50 -22.46
C TYR A 163 21.89 -7.66 -23.70
N TYR A 164 21.99 -6.35 -23.56
CA TYR A 164 21.59 -5.37 -24.57
C TYR A 164 22.70 -4.39 -24.87
N ASP A 165 22.78 -3.92 -26.11
CA ASP A 165 23.84 -2.98 -26.52
C ASP A 165 23.59 -1.56 -26.00
N ASN A 166 22.31 -1.18 -25.80
CA ASN A 166 21.96 0.11 -25.22
C ASN A 166 21.09 -0.02 -23.95
N LEU A 167 21.04 1.06 -23.16
CA LEU A 167 20.32 1.09 -21.91
C LEU A 167 18.79 1.04 -22.08
N GLU A 168 18.25 1.66 -23.14
CA GLU A 168 16.80 1.76 -23.33
C GLU A 168 16.18 0.38 -23.69
N ASP A 169 16.88 -0.45 -24.46
CA ASP A 169 16.42 -1.81 -24.75
C ASP A 169 16.44 -2.67 -23.48
N ALA A 170 17.50 -2.57 -22.68
CA ALA A 170 17.58 -3.26 -21.39
C ALA A 170 16.47 -2.82 -20.41
N LYS A 171 16.18 -1.50 -20.37
CA LYS A 171 15.11 -0.94 -19.58
C LYS A 171 13.74 -1.44 -20.04
N THR A 172 13.46 -1.38 -21.33
CA THR A 172 12.19 -1.84 -21.90
C THR A 172 11.96 -3.31 -21.57
N ALA A 173 12.95 -4.16 -21.78
CA ALA A 173 12.85 -5.59 -21.45
C ALA A 173 12.61 -5.83 -19.96
N ARG A 174 13.28 -5.06 -19.09
CA ARG A 174 13.11 -5.16 -17.64
C ARG A 174 11.72 -4.69 -17.19
N VAL A 175 11.22 -3.57 -17.74
CA VAL A 175 9.90 -3.02 -17.43
C VAL A 175 8.79 -3.98 -17.89
N ASN A 176 8.86 -4.50 -19.11
CA ASN A 176 7.88 -5.46 -19.60
C ASN A 176 7.83 -6.70 -18.69
N ARG A 177 8.99 -7.25 -18.35
CA ARG A 177 9.06 -8.42 -17.46
C ARG A 177 8.54 -8.14 -16.05
N ALA A 178 8.74 -6.91 -15.52
CA ALA A 178 8.19 -6.53 -14.23
C ALA A 178 6.67 -6.42 -14.26
N ASN A 179 6.11 -5.80 -15.29
CA ASN A 179 4.66 -5.66 -15.44
C ASN A 179 3.98 -7.02 -15.59
N GLU A 180 4.57 -7.95 -16.33
CA GLU A 180 4.08 -9.34 -16.45
C GLU A 180 4.11 -10.08 -15.10
N ALA A 181 5.22 -9.94 -14.35
CA ALA A 181 5.43 -10.71 -13.13
C ALA A 181 4.71 -10.13 -11.89
N PHE A 182 4.60 -8.80 -11.79
CA PHE A 182 4.18 -8.12 -10.56
C PHE A 182 2.87 -7.34 -10.71
N GLY A 183 2.37 -7.13 -11.94
CA GLY A 183 1.11 -6.46 -12.21
C GLY A 183 0.98 -5.13 -11.46
N GLU A 184 -0.03 -5.03 -10.59
CA GLU A 184 -0.29 -3.82 -9.80
C GLU A 184 0.83 -3.47 -8.80
N TYR A 185 1.64 -4.45 -8.36
CA TYR A 185 2.76 -4.26 -7.43
C TYR A 185 4.05 -3.80 -8.11
N THR A 186 4.05 -3.64 -9.43
CA THR A 186 5.17 -3.03 -10.15
C THR A 186 5.41 -1.62 -9.62
N ASN A 187 6.69 -1.28 -9.35
CA ASN A 187 7.04 0.05 -8.85
C ASN A 187 6.68 1.13 -9.87
N ALA A 188 6.29 2.32 -9.39
CA ALA A 188 5.89 3.42 -10.26
C ALA A 188 6.98 3.83 -11.29
N CYS A 189 8.27 3.66 -10.97
CA CYS A 189 9.37 3.92 -11.90
C CYS A 189 9.50 2.85 -13.02
N GLU A 190 8.76 1.75 -12.94
CA GLU A 190 8.72 0.64 -13.90
C GLU A 190 7.36 0.49 -14.58
N LYS A 191 6.42 1.41 -14.35
CA LYS A 191 5.15 1.45 -15.08
C LYS A 191 5.32 2.19 -16.39
N LEU A 192 4.79 1.60 -17.48
CA LEU A 192 4.72 2.23 -18.79
C LEU A 192 3.62 3.29 -18.82
#